data_9aa9ccadff72771e9764ef1591b14c37
#
_entry.id   9aa9ccadff72771e9764ef1591b14c37
#
_cell.length_a   1.000
_cell.length_b   1.000
_cell.length_c   1.000
_cell.angle_alpha   90.00
_cell.angle_beta   90.00
_cell.angle_gamma   90.00
#
_symmetry.space_group_name_H-M   'P 1'
#
loop_
_entity.id
_entity.type
_entity.pdbx_description
1 polymer ?
#
loop_
_entity_poly.entity_id
_entity_poly.type
_entity_poly.pdbx_seq_one_letter_code
_entity_poly.pdbx_strand_id
1 'polypeptide(L)'
;MDNQIELFKNQLENTLSISNNQFSKNLENQLNAEKSGYLNSSNETIFKGSNFIDDSFKKDLDIIWKENELDFEAVKRDLFFKNANGEMIKINDYQAICHDTKDQLLNIPKMQYTTLQLDSIKKVIQEVRGQTTIESIMNVDNKRFVFNLAIDDAIQEVQKDDPHKLRLVIVSSHDSSVSCHISFIHFRMFCFNQMNKLKQSNPLVFKHTKSINDNVKNINRIIDFKKGEFTKSIEDYKTMVRKEIKEEQIKQVLENLFYEKWKNKKVCTDRVLKTQRDKTYLDLVEVKQIKENLEREFELNGRTAYSLHNGINYYYSHQMGASNINDESEKARIRMEQNYYGKNSNIIDKSKELCLAL
;
A
#
# COMPACT_ATOMS: atom_id res chain seq x y z
N MET A 1 -22.16 -38.08 21.79
CA MET A 1 -22.03 -36.98 20.80
C MET A 1 -21.62 -35.66 21.49
N ASP A 2 -22.16 -35.36 22.69
CA ASP A 2 -21.87 -34.11 23.40
C ASP A 2 -20.42 -33.92 23.83
N ASN A 3 -19.74 -35.00 24.27
CA ASN A 3 -18.34 -34.93 24.68
C ASN A 3 -17.34 -34.62 23.53
N GLN A 4 -17.67 -34.94 22.30
CA GLN A 4 -16.78 -34.62 21.16
C GLN A 4 -16.93 -33.17 20.71
N ILE A 5 -18.14 -32.60 20.85
CA ILE A 5 -18.42 -31.18 20.53
C ILE A 5 -17.75 -30.28 21.56
N GLU A 6 -17.75 -30.69 22.84
CA GLU A 6 -17.11 -29.95 23.91
C GLU A 6 -15.59 -29.98 23.82
N LEU A 7 -15.02 -31.14 23.40
CA LEU A 7 -13.58 -31.25 23.12
C LEU A 7 -13.14 -30.38 21.94
N PHE A 8 -13.97 -30.29 20.91
CA PHE A 8 -13.72 -29.45 19.72
C PHE A 8 -13.84 -27.96 20.06
N LYS A 9 -14.80 -27.55 20.87
CA LYS A 9 -14.90 -26.17 21.39
C LYS A 9 -13.69 -25.78 22.21
N ASN A 10 -13.26 -26.63 23.15
CA ASN A 10 -12.08 -26.39 23.99
C ASN A 10 -10.78 -26.34 23.15
N GLN A 11 -10.67 -27.14 22.09
CA GLN A 11 -9.54 -27.04 21.15
C GLN A 11 -9.58 -25.75 20.33
N LEU A 12 -10.77 -25.31 19.88
CA LEU A 12 -10.91 -24.07 19.15
C LEU A 12 -10.61 -22.85 20.02
N GLU A 13 -11.11 -22.82 21.25
CA GLU A 13 -10.84 -21.74 22.22
C GLU A 13 -9.36 -21.71 22.63
N ASN A 14 -8.70 -22.85 22.82
CA ASN A 14 -7.27 -22.91 23.05
C ASN A 14 -6.46 -22.46 21.80
N THR A 15 -6.88 -22.81 20.61
CA THR A 15 -6.20 -22.38 19.36
C THR A 15 -6.38 -20.86 19.15
N LEU A 16 -7.55 -20.31 19.43
CA LEU A 16 -7.83 -18.88 19.37
C LEU A 16 -7.09 -18.10 20.47
N SER A 17 -7.01 -18.64 21.70
CA SER A 17 -6.24 -18.03 22.78
C SER A 17 -4.73 -18.08 22.55
N ILE A 18 -4.21 -19.15 21.94
CA ILE A 18 -2.81 -19.28 21.55
C ILE A 18 -2.50 -18.29 20.40
N SER A 19 -3.39 -18.16 19.40
CA SER A 19 -3.19 -17.20 18.32
C SER A 19 -3.29 -15.75 18.83
N ASN A 20 -4.20 -15.44 19.73
CA ASN A 20 -4.31 -14.12 20.35
C ASN A 20 -3.13 -13.81 21.28
N ASN A 21 -2.64 -14.78 22.07
CA ASN A 21 -1.45 -14.61 22.91
C ASN A 21 -0.17 -14.52 22.07
N GLN A 22 -0.09 -15.24 20.95
CA GLN A 22 1.03 -15.15 20.04
C GLN A 22 1.01 -13.83 19.26
N PHE A 23 -0.18 -13.35 18.89
CA PHE A 23 -0.39 -12.03 18.29
C PHE A 23 -0.02 -10.90 19.28
N SER A 24 -0.44 -10.97 20.54
CA SER A 24 -0.07 -10.00 21.60
C SER A 24 1.43 -10.05 21.90
N LYS A 25 2.04 -11.24 21.98
CA LYS A 25 3.49 -11.38 22.14
C LYS A 25 4.28 -10.88 20.95
N ASN A 26 3.79 -11.07 19.73
CA ASN A 26 4.42 -10.55 18.52
C ASN A 26 4.26 -9.02 18.45
N LEU A 27 3.14 -8.47 18.89
CA LEU A 27 2.95 -7.03 19.06
C LEU A 27 3.87 -6.44 20.13
N GLU A 28 4.04 -7.12 21.27
CA GLU A 28 5.02 -6.75 22.31
C GLU A 28 6.47 -6.89 21.84
N ASN A 29 6.79 -7.91 21.06
CA ASN A 29 8.10 -8.08 20.42
C ASN A 29 8.34 -7.03 19.34
N GLN A 30 7.30 -6.62 18.60
CA GLN A 30 7.35 -5.48 17.68
C GLN A 30 7.59 -4.17 18.44
N LEU A 31 6.86 -3.92 19.53
CA LEU A 31 7.06 -2.76 20.41
C LEU A 31 8.44 -2.77 21.08
N ASN A 32 9.00 -3.93 21.39
CA ASN A 32 10.35 -4.08 21.95
C ASN A 32 11.45 -3.99 20.89
N ALA A 33 11.20 -4.39 19.65
CA ALA A 33 12.08 -4.14 18.51
C ALA A 33 12.04 -2.66 18.07
N GLU A 34 10.93 -1.93 18.33
CA GLU A 34 10.85 -0.47 18.23
C GLU A 34 11.89 0.23 19.12
N LYS A 35 12.22 -0.35 20.28
CA LYS A 35 13.30 0.16 21.16
C LYS A 35 14.70 -0.05 20.61
N SER A 36 14.90 -0.89 19.59
CA SER A 36 16.20 -1.16 18.96
C SER A 36 16.56 -0.21 17.80
N GLY A 37 15.77 0.81 17.52
CA GLY A 37 16.09 1.87 16.55
C GLY A 37 15.88 1.52 15.07
N TYR A 38 15.62 0.22 14.74
CA TYR A 38 15.44 -0.23 13.35
C TYR A 38 14.00 -0.04 12.85
N LEU A 39 13.01 -0.16 13.73
CA LEU A 39 11.58 -0.05 13.40
C LEU A 39 11.03 1.37 13.54
N ASN A 40 11.63 2.22 14.36
CA ASN A 40 11.14 3.60 14.58
C ASN A 40 11.15 4.45 13.31
N SER A 41 12.10 4.22 12.39
CA SER A 41 12.13 4.97 11.10
C SER A 41 11.16 4.44 10.06
N SER A 42 10.74 3.17 10.13
CA SER A 42 9.90 2.53 9.11
C SER A 42 8.41 2.69 9.35
N ASN A 43 7.96 2.61 10.60
CA ASN A 43 6.54 2.81 10.95
C ASN A 43 6.09 4.25 10.69
N GLU A 44 6.93 5.23 11.06
CA GLU A 44 6.64 6.63 10.81
C GLU A 44 6.60 6.98 9.31
N THR A 45 7.36 6.28 8.46
CA THR A 45 7.51 6.67 7.06
C THR A 45 6.42 6.16 6.12
N ILE A 46 5.81 4.99 6.38
CA ILE A 46 4.75 4.44 5.50
C ILE A 46 3.37 4.99 5.86
N PHE A 47 3.13 5.26 7.15
CA PHE A 47 1.80 5.61 7.64
C PHE A 47 1.72 7.03 8.20
N LYS A 48 2.75 7.85 7.98
CA LYS A 48 2.73 9.25 8.40
C LYS A 48 1.57 9.96 7.73
N GLY A 49 0.65 10.50 8.51
CA GLY A 49 -0.60 11.09 8.02
C GLY A 49 -1.77 10.10 7.90
N SER A 50 -1.59 8.83 8.25
CA SER A 50 -2.70 7.87 8.40
C SER A 50 -3.16 7.80 9.86
N ASN A 51 -4.47 7.78 10.06
CA ASN A 51 -5.05 7.48 11.36
C ASN A 51 -5.13 5.96 11.53
N PHE A 52 -4.39 5.41 12.50
CA PHE A 52 -4.54 4.02 12.90
C PHE A 52 -5.85 3.81 13.62
N ILE A 53 -6.51 2.71 13.34
CA ILE A 53 -7.83 2.40 13.88
C ILE A 53 -7.74 1.09 14.65
N ASP A 54 -8.04 1.13 15.94
CA ASP A 54 -8.32 -0.09 16.68
C ASP A 54 -9.74 -0.55 16.37
N ASP A 55 -9.84 -1.48 15.44
CA ASP A 55 -11.08 -2.06 14.97
C ASP A 55 -11.23 -3.54 15.36
N SER A 56 -10.44 -4.01 16.32
CA SER A 56 -10.44 -5.41 16.79
C SER A 56 -11.83 -5.87 17.23
N PHE A 57 -12.66 -4.96 17.73
CA PHE A 57 -14.05 -5.22 18.13
C PHE A 57 -15.09 -4.80 17.10
N LYS A 58 -14.70 -4.56 15.83
CA LYS A 58 -15.58 -4.12 14.74
C LYS A 58 -16.38 -2.87 15.13
N LYS A 59 -15.68 -1.82 15.53
CA LYS A 59 -16.24 -0.50 15.89
C LYS A 59 -17.26 -0.03 14.84
N ASP A 60 -18.30 0.68 15.27
CA ASP A 60 -19.32 1.23 14.38
C ASP A 60 -18.69 2.12 13.28
N LEU A 61 -19.04 1.86 12.02
CA LEU A 61 -18.52 2.62 10.89
C LEU A 61 -18.92 4.10 10.92
N ASP A 62 -20.08 4.44 11.48
CA ASP A 62 -20.50 5.83 11.62
C ASP A 62 -19.55 6.60 12.54
N ILE A 63 -19.12 5.95 13.63
CA ILE A 63 -18.13 6.52 14.54
C ILE A 63 -16.77 6.67 13.84
N ILE A 64 -16.29 5.61 13.14
CA ILE A 64 -15.03 5.66 12.40
C ILE A 64 -15.06 6.78 11.35
N TRP A 65 -16.18 6.91 10.62
CA TRP A 65 -16.35 7.96 9.60
C TRP A 65 -16.21 9.35 10.19
N LYS A 66 -16.91 9.60 11.28
CA LYS A 66 -16.89 10.89 11.99
C LYS A 66 -15.52 11.22 12.56
N GLU A 67 -14.87 10.27 13.24
CA GLU A 67 -13.54 10.48 13.82
C GLU A 67 -12.45 10.78 12.78
N ASN A 68 -12.64 10.33 11.52
CA ASN A 68 -11.71 10.54 10.42
C ASN A 68 -12.16 11.66 9.45
N GLU A 69 -13.15 12.46 9.84
CA GLU A 69 -13.71 13.56 9.03
C GLU A 69 -14.14 13.11 7.62
N LEU A 70 -14.80 11.95 7.53
CA LEU A 70 -15.28 11.37 6.28
C LEU A 70 -16.80 11.53 6.08
N ASP A 71 -17.50 12.12 7.04
CA ASP A 71 -18.95 12.30 7.10
C ASP A 71 -19.42 13.56 6.35
N PHE A 72 -18.89 13.78 5.15
CA PHE A 72 -19.25 14.94 4.33
C PHE A 72 -19.61 14.49 2.89
N GLU A 73 -20.30 15.39 2.17
CA GLU A 73 -20.61 15.21 0.76
C GLU A 73 -19.79 16.15 -0.13
N ALA A 74 -19.32 15.62 -1.25
CA ALA A 74 -18.69 16.42 -2.29
C ALA A 74 -19.78 16.97 -3.22
N VAL A 75 -20.16 18.22 -3.02
CA VAL A 75 -21.29 18.88 -3.72
C VAL A 75 -20.82 19.69 -4.92
N LYS A 76 -21.67 19.75 -5.94
CA LYS A 76 -21.44 20.56 -7.15
C LYS A 76 -21.88 21.99 -6.91
N ARG A 77 -21.04 22.94 -7.31
CA ARG A 77 -21.36 24.38 -7.31
C ARG A 77 -20.98 25.02 -8.65
N ASP A 78 -21.73 26.04 -9.03
CA ASP A 78 -21.43 26.83 -10.24
C ASP A 78 -20.13 27.62 -10.09
N LEU A 79 -19.40 27.75 -11.19
CA LEU A 79 -18.21 28.58 -11.28
C LEU A 79 -18.50 29.87 -12.02
N PHE A 80 -17.92 30.95 -11.54
CA PHE A 80 -18.04 32.28 -12.15
C PHE A 80 -16.65 32.91 -12.25
N PHE A 81 -16.45 33.73 -13.29
CA PHE A 81 -15.33 34.66 -13.36
C PHE A 81 -15.81 36.10 -13.44
N LYS A 82 -15.00 36.99 -12.95
CA LYS A 82 -15.27 38.42 -13.03
C LYS A 82 -14.69 38.99 -14.32
N ASN A 83 -15.54 39.58 -15.19
CA ASN A 83 -15.07 40.17 -16.43
C ASN A 83 -14.40 41.54 -16.19
N ALA A 84 -13.89 42.17 -17.23
CA ALA A 84 -13.24 43.49 -17.16
C ALA A 84 -14.14 44.59 -16.59
N ASN A 85 -15.45 44.47 -16.76
CA ASN A 85 -16.45 45.44 -16.26
C ASN A 85 -16.87 45.15 -14.81
N GLY A 86 -16.36 44.09 -14.19
CA GLY A 86 -16.73 43.73 -12.83
C GLY A 86 -17.94 42.79 -12.70
N GLU A 87 -18.54 42.35 -13.81
CA GLU A 87 -19.71 41.48 -13.82
C GLU A 87 -19.31 40.00 -13.62
N MET A 88 -20.12 39.24 -12.89
CA MET A 88 -19.92 37.82 -12.67
C MET A 88 -20.53 37.01 -13.82
N ILE A 89 -19.68 36.33 -14.59
CA ILE A 89 -20.08 35.47 -15.72
C ILE A 89 -19.90 34.01 -15.36
N LYS A 90 -20.97 33.22 -15.54
CA LYS A 90 -20.95 31.77 -15.28
C LYS A 90 -20.09 31.02 -16.30
N ILE A 91 -19.26 30.09 -15.83
CA ILE A 91 -18.50 29.16 -16.65
C ILE A 91 -19.34 27.90 -16.87
N ASN A 92 -19.74 27.63 -18.11
CA ASN A 92 -20.67 26.53 -18.40
C ASN A 92 -20.01 25.18 -18.62
N ASP A 93 -18.70 25.14 -18.95
CA ASP A 93 -17.98 23.90 -19.27
C ASP A 93 -17.41 23.20 -18.04
N TYR A 94 -17.33 23.89 -16.92
CA TYR A 94 -16.71 23.41 -15.67
C TYR A 94 -17.63 23.65 -14.48
N GLN A 95 -17.41 22.86 -13.43
CA GLN A 95 -18.12 22.99 -12.15
C GLN A 95 -17.11 22.92 -11.00
N ALA A 96 -17.41 23.56 -9.89
CA ALA A 96 -16.67 23.34 -8.66
C ALA A 96 -17.23 22.13 -7.93
N ILE A 97 -16.34 21.26 -7.45
CA ILE A 97 -16.66 20.25 -6.44
C ILE A 97 -16.18 20.80 -5.11
N CYS A 98 -17.09 21.00 -4.17
CA CYS A 98 -16.81 21.60 -2.87
C CYS A 98 -17.22 20.64 -1.74
N HIS A 99 -16.55 20.78 -0.60
CA HIS A 99 -17.03 20.20 0.65
C HIS A 99 -18.38 20.84 1.02
N ASP A 100 -19.36 20.07 1.45
CA ASP A 100 -20.72 20.55 1.72
C ASP A 100 -20.80 21.56 2.87
N THR A 101 -20.04 21.32 3.95
CA THR A 101 -20.09 22.10 5.20
C THR A 101 -18.87 23.01 5.42
N LYS A 102 -17.74 22.77 4.72
CA LYS A 102 -16.54 23.61 4.77
C LYS A 102 -16.45 24.42 3.47
N ASP A 103 -16.00 25.66 3.52
CA ASP A 103 -15.75 26.47 2.31
C ASP A 103 -14.45 26.03 1.62
N GLN A 104 -14.37 24.71 1.32
CA GLN A 104 -13.20 24.08 0.71
C GLN A 104 -13.51 23.63 -0.72
N LEU A 105 -12.71 24.14 -1.66
CA LEU A 105 -12.71 23.67 -3.04
C LEU A 105 -11.91 22.37 -3.13
N LEU A 106 -12.54 21.30 -3.58
CA LEU A 106 -11.92 20.00 -3.77
C LEU A 106 -11.37 19.81 -5.18
N ASN A 107 -12.14 20.27 -6.21
CA ASN A 107 -11.80 20.08 -7.62
C ASN A 107 -12.57 21.05 -8.54
N ILE A 108 -12.05 21.23 -9.77
CA ILE A 108 -12.72 21.95 -10.86
C ILE A 108 -12.75 21.06 -12.11
N PRO A 109 -13.59 20.04 -12.16
CA PRO A 109 -13.70 19.16 -13.33
C PRO A 109 -14.67 19.72 -14.38
N LYS A 110 -14.71 19.08 -15.56
CA LYS A 110 -15.75 19.32 -16.57
C LYS A 110 -17.13 18.93 -16.03
N MET A 111 -18.18 19.54 -16.60
CA MET A 111 -19.58 19.35 -16.17
C MET A 111 -20.05 17.90 -16.12
N GLN A 112 -19.51 17.01 -16.99
CA GLN A 112 -19.90 15.60 -17.02
C GLN A 112 -19.29 14.75 -15.89
N TYR A 113 -18.34 15.30 -15.12
CA TYR A 113 -17.69 14.57 -14.05
C TYR A 113 -18.69 14.23 -12.93
N THR A 114 -18.66 12.96 -12.51
CA THR A 114 -19.45 12.48 -11.37
C THR A 114 -18.50 12.13 -10.24
N THR A 115 -18.66 12.78 -9.10
CA THR A 115 -17.87 12.51 -7.90
C THR A 115 -18.36 11.25 -7.23
N LEU A 116 -17.45 10.33 -6.91
CA LEU A 116 -17.77 9.19 -6.06
C LEU A 116 -17.86 9.67 -4.61
N GLN A 117 -19.00 9.50 -3.98
CA GLN A 117 -19.21 9.88 -2.59
C GLN A 117 -18.58 8.88 -1.63
N LEU A 118 -18.11 9.36 -0.48
CA LEU A 118 -17.53 8.52 0.58
C LEU A 118 -18.52 7.51 1.15
N ASP A 119 -19.82 7.83 1.15
CA ASP A 119 -20.86 6.89 1.53
C ASP A 119 -20.88 5.63 0.65
N SER A 120 -20.53 5.75 -0.63
CA SER A 120 -20.39 4.58 -1.51
C SER A 120 -19.22 3.69 -1.11
N ILE A 121 -18.12 4.27 -0.68
CA ILE A 121 -16.96 3.53 -0.16
C ILE A 121 -17.31 2.87 1.17
N LYS A 122 -18.03 3.58 2.04
CA LYS A 122 -18.53 3.06 3.31
C LYS A 122 -19.38 1.79 3.11
N LYS A 123 -20.27 1.78 2.12
CA LYS A 123 -21.08 0.61 1.75
C LYS A 123 -20.21 -0.57 1.30
N VAL A 124 -19.14 -0.31 0.51
CA VAL A 124 -18.18 -1.36 0.12
C VAL A 124 -17.51 -1.94 1.36
N ILE A 125 -17.03 -1.10 2.27
CA ILE A 125 -16.39 -1.55 3.52
C ILE A 125 -17.37 -2.32 4.39
N GLN A 126 -18.61 -1.86 4.52
CA GLN A 126 -19.67 -2.55 5.26
C GLN A 126 -19.91 -3.98 4.73
N GLU A 127 -19.90 -4.17 3.42
CA GLU A 127 -20.10 -5.49 2.78
C GLU A 127 -18.97 -6.47 3.09
N VAL A 128 -17.72 -5.99 3.18
CA VAL A 128 -16.57 -6.86 3.48
C VAL A 128 -16.24 -6.96 4.96
N ARG A 129 -16.96 -6.24 5.81
CA ARG A 129 -16.67 -6.10 7.24
C ARG A 129 -16.64 -7.42 8.02
N GLY A 130 -17.40 -8.41 7.54
CA GLY A 130 -17.41 -9.75 8.14
C GLY A 130 -16.10 -10.53 7.98
N GLN A 131 -15.24 -10.13 7.04
CA GLN A 131 -13.98 -10.80 6.72
C GLN A 131 -12.76 -9.87 6.84
N THR A 132 -12.97 -8.60 7.19
CA THR A 132 -11.88 -7.62 7.22
C THR A 132 -11.93 -6.73 8.45
N THR A 133 -10.76 -6.30 8.90
CA THR A 133 -10.57 -5.33 9.98
C THR A 133 -9.91 -4.07 9.41
N ILE A 134 -10.46 -2.89 9.71
CA ILE A 134 -9.88 -1.62 9.30
C ILE A 134 -8.63 -1.36 10.13
N GLU A 135 -7.47 -1.24 9.48
CA GLU A 135 -6.20 -0.96 10.16
C GLU A 135 -5.84 0.52 10.15
N SER A 136 -6.09 1.19 9.05
CA SER A 136 -5.81 2.62 8.95
C SER A 136 -6.64 3.29 7.87
N ILE A 137 -6.87 4.58 8.06
CA ILE A 137 -7.47 5.48 7.08
C ILE A 137 -6.56 6.68 6.92
N MET A 138 -6.28 7.04 5.67
CA MET A 138 -5.63 8.29 5.32
C MET A 138 -6.65 9.20 4.62
N ASN A 139 -6.82 10.39 5.15
CA ASN A 139 -7.56 11.48 4.54
C ASN A 139 -6.58 12.64 4.28
N VAL A 140 -6.30 12.93 3.03
CA VAL A 140 -5.41 14.03 2.62
C VAL A 140 -6.27 15.18 2.15
N ASP A 141 -6.41 16.20 2.99
CA ASP A 141 -7.10 17.48 2.70
C ASP A 141 -8.54 17.31 2.18
N ASN A 142 -9.25 16.25 2.59
CA ASN A 142 -10.58 15.87 2.08
C ASN A 142 -10.63 15.64 0.55
N LYS A 143 -9.46 15.44 -0.06
CA LYS A 143 -9.31 15.27 -1.51
C LYS A 143 -8.92 13.86 -1.91
N ARG A 144 -8.10 13.17 -1.11
CA ARG A 144 -7.59 11.82 -1.40
C ARG A 144 -7.73 10.94 -0.20
N PHE A 145 -8.13 9.70 -0.43
CA PHE A 145 -8.47 8.75 0.62
C PHE A 145 -7.84 7.40 0.35
N VAL A 146 -7.27 6.80 1.40
CA VAL A 146 -6.79 5.42 1.36
C VAL A 146 -7.31 4.69 2.58
N PHE A 147 -7.95 3.55 2.35
CA PHE A 147 -8.49 2.67 3.39
C PHE A 147 -7.70 1.37 3.34
N ASN A 148 -7.02 1.03 4.42
CA ASN A 148 -6.28 -0.22 4.56
C ASN A 148 -7.08 -1.17 5.46
N LEU A 149 -7.48 -2.31 4.90
CA LEU A 149 -8.22 -3.34 5.60
C LEU A 149 -7.40 -4.64 5.60
N ALA A 150 -7.10 -5.18 6.78
CA ALA A 150 -6.56 -6.53 6.89
C ALA A 150 -7.66 -7.55 6.57
N ILE A 151 -7.32 -8.63 5.88
CA ILE A 151 -8.22 -9.77 5.73
C ILE A 151 -7.96 -10.70 6.90
N ASP A 152 -8.97 -10.89 7.77
CA ASP A 152 -8.82 -11.40 9.14
C ASP A 152 -8.16 -12.79 9.23
N ASP A 153 -8.41 -13.70 8.30
CA ASP A 153 -7.89 -15.07 8.27
C ASP A 153 -6.77 -15.28 7.23
N ALA A 154 -6.23 -14.21 6.66
CA ALA A 154 -5.17 -14.26 5.67
C ALA A 154 -3.82 -13.78 6.25
N ILE A 155 -3.37 -14.46 7.31
CA ILE A 155 -2.05 -14.29 7.92
C ILE A 155 -1.30 -15.61 7.83
N GLN A 156 -0.08 -15.60 7.29
CA GLN A 156 0.76 -16.80 7.15
C GLN A 156 2.23 -16.43 7.34
N GLU A 157 3.03 -17.37 7.87
CA GLU A 157 4.47 -17.18 8.01
C GLU A 157 5.22 -17.68 6.76
N VAL A 158 6.19 -16.89 6.31
CA VAL A 158 7.16 -17.30 5.29
C VAL A 158 8.27 -18.12 5.92
N GLN A 159 8.74 -17.70 7.08
CA GLN A 159 9.68 -18.42 7.96
C GLN A 159 9.31 -18.11 9.41
N LYS A 160 10.01 -18.73 10.36
CA LYS A 160 9.78 -18.50 11.79
C LYS A 160 9.88 -17.01 12.12
N ASP A 161 8.88 -16.50 12.84
CA ASP A 161 8.78 -15.11 13.30
C ASP A 161 8.73 -14.05 12.16
N ASP A 162 8.37 -14.47 10.93
CA ASP A 162 8.20 -13.56 9.79
C ASP A 162 6.78 -13.67 9.21
N PRO A 163 5.78 -13.10 9.90
CA PRO A 163 4.39 -13.15 9.47
C PRO A 163 4.12 -12.18 8.33
N HIS A 164 3.29 -12.63 7.40
CA HIS A 164 2.76 -11.89 6.28
C HIS A 164 1.24 -11.87 6.32
N LYS A 165 0.64 -10.82 5.80
CA LYS A 165 -0.82 -10.70 5.69
C LYS A 165 -1.27 -10.22 4.33
N LEU A 166 -2.51 -10.56 3.99
CA LEU A 166 -3.19 -9.99 2.83
C LEU A 166 -4.01 -8.78 3.27
N ARG A 167 -3.82 -7.67 2.56
CA ARG A 167 -4.60 -6.44 2.73
C ARG A 167 -5.49 -6.18 1.51
N LEU A 168 -6.69 -5.70 1.78
CA LEU A 168 -7.54 -5.03 0.82
C LEU A 168 -7.33 -3.54 0.99
N VAL A 169 -6.94 -2.85 -0.08
CA VAL A 169 -6.68 -1.41 -0.09
C VAL A 169 -7.63 -0.74 -1.04
N ILE A 170 -8.41 0.22 -0.53
CA ILE A 170 -9.32 1.05 -1.32
C ILE A 170 -8.68 2.43 -1.42
N VAL A 171 -8.51 2.91 -2.65
CA VAL A 171 -8.02 4.27 -2.93
C VAL A 171 -9.09 5.03 -3.68
N SER A 172 -9.31 6.28 -3.32
CA SER A 172 -10.24 7.18 -4.02
C SER A 172 -9.79 8.62 -3.94
N SER A 173 -10.31 9.48 -4.83
CA SER A 173 -10.08 10.91 -4.74
C SER A 173 -11.29 11.74 -5.19
N HIS A 174 -11.42 12.94 -4.61
CA HIS A 174 -12.33 13.97 -5.06
C HIS A 174 -11.65 14.96 -6.01
N ASP A 175 -10.31 15.03 -6.02
CA ASP A 175 -9.51 15.94 -6.85
C ASP A 175 -9.20 15.40 -8.26
N SER A 176 -9.78 14.28 -8.65
CA SER A 176 -9.55 13.58 -9.92
C SER A 176 -8.11 13.07 -10.12
N SER A 177 -7.27 13.09 -9.10
CA SER A 177 -5.89 12.60 -9.20
C SER A 177 -5.81 11.08 -9.36
N VAL A 178 -6.78 10.37 -8.78
CA VAL A 178 -6.88 8.90 -8.78
C VAL A 178 -8.33 8.46 -8.96
N SER A 179 -8.57 7.48 -9.82
CA SER A 179 -9.87 6.80 -9.85
C SER A 179 -10.03 5.88 -8.64
N CYS A 180 -11.26 5.67 -8.17
CA CYS A 180 -11.49 4.71 -7.11
C CYS A 180 -11.13 3.29 -7.59
N HIS A 181 -10.27 2.62 -6.87
CA HIS A 181 -9.90 1.24 -7.14
C HIS A 181 -9.63 0.45 -5.86
N ILE A 182 -9.87 -0.84 -5.95
CA ILE A 182 -9.57 -1.82 -4.90
C ILE A 182 -8.38 -2.66 -5.35
N SER A 183 -7.40 -2.79 -4.48
CA SER A 183 -6.21 -3.61 -4.69
C SER A 183 -6.03 -4.61 -3.55
N PHE A 184 -5.47 -5.77 -3.87
CA PHE A 184 -5.06 -6.76 -2.89
C PHE A 184 -3.54 -6.76 -2.81
N ILE A 185 -3.02 -6.56 -1.61
CA ILE A 185 -1.60 -6.35 -1.38
C ILE A 185 -1.09 -7.37 -0.37
N HIS A 186 -0.07 -8.11 -0.77
CA HIS A 186 0.71 -8.94 0.11
C HIS A 186 1.66 -8.06 0.93
N PHE A 187 1.60 -8.17 2.23
CA PHE A 187 2.26 -7.28 3.16
C PHE A 187 3.06 -8.08 4.20
N ARG A 188 4.35 -7.75 4.38
CA ARG A 188 5.21 -8.33 5.40
C ARG A 188 5.07 -7.53 6.69
N MET A 189 4.68 -8.18 7.78
CA MET A 189 4.38 -7.48 9.03
C MET A 189 5.63 -7.02 9.77
N PHE A 190 6.72 -7.75 9.66
CA PHE A 190 7.97 -7.49 10.38
C PHE A 190 8.59 -6.11 10.06
N CYS A 191 8.65 -5.74 8.79
CA CYS A 191 9.28 -4.48 8.33
C CYS A 191 8.32 -3.58 7.55
N PHE A 192 7.03 -3.86 7.57
CA PHE A 192 6.00 -3.12 6.84
C PHE A 192 6.26 -2.98 5.34
N ASN A 193 7.01 -3.92 4.74
CA ASN A 193 7.21 -3.95 3.31
C ASN A 193 5.94 -4.37 2.58
N GLN A 194 5.59 -3.63 1.54
CA GLN A 194 4.64 -4.13 0.55
C GLN A 194 5.37 -5.15 -0.33
N MET A 195 5.09 -6.44 -0.16
CA MET A 195 5.82 -7.50 -0.85
C MET A 195 5.51 -7.57 -2.34
N ASN A 196 4.24 -7.58 -2.70
CA ASN A 196 3.77 -7.49 -4.07
C ASN A 196 2.28 -7.19 -4.11
N LYS A 197 1.84 -6.63 -5.24
CA LYS A 197 0.43 -6.50 -5.56
C LYS A 197 -0.03 -7.80 -6.21
N LEU A 198 -1.09 -8.41 -5.68
CA LEU A 198 -1.65 -9.61 -6.31
C LEU A 198 -2.28 -9.19 -7.64
N LYS A 199 -1.75 -9.75 -8.74
CA LYS A 199 -2.17 -9.40 -10.11
C LYS A 199 -3.68 -9.62 -10.25
N GLN A 200 -4.36 -8.61 -10.74
CA GLN A 200 -5.77 -8.70 -11.10
C GLN A 200 -5.83 -8.77 -12.63
N SER A 201 -6.44 -9.82 -13.15
CA SER A 201 -6.79 -9.89 -14.58
C SER A 201 -7.77 -8.77 -14.99
N ASN A 202 -8.58 -8.30 -14.04
CA ASN A 202 -9.40 -7.09 -14.13
C ASN A 202 -9.28 -6.33 -12.81
N PRO A 203 -8.61 -5.17 -12.75
CA PRO A 203 -8.65 -4.33 -11.56
C PRO A 203 -10.10 -3.94 -11.29
N LEU A 204 -10.55 -4.06 -10.03
CA LEU A 204 -11.83 -3.51 -9.62
C LEU A 204 -11.69 -1.98 -9.63
N VAL A 205 -11.70 -1.41 -10.82
CA VAL A 205 -11.72 0.04 -11.02
C VAL A 205 -13.17 0.46 -11.02
N PHE A 206 -13.55 1.15 -9.98
CA PHE A 206 -14.82 1.85 -9.95
C PHE A 206 -14.63 3.19 -10.68
N LYS A 207 -14.93 3.20 -11.98
CA LYS A 207 -15.13 4.49 -12.65
C LYS A 207 -16.27 5.17 -11.92
N HIS A 208 -16.21 6.48 -11.78
CA HIS A 208 -17.26 7.34 -11.20
C HIS A 208 -18.59 7.17 -11.96
N THR A 209 -19.19 5.99 -11.90
CA THR A 209 -20.39 5.57 -12.62
C THR A 209 -21.33 4.81 -11.70
N LYS A 210 -22.61 4.72 -12.10
CA LYS A 210 -23.69 4.08 -11.32
C LYS A 210 -23.52 2.58 -11.01
N SER A 211 -22.47 1.90 -11.53
CA SER A 211 -22.30 0.43 -11.47
C SER A 211 -21.57 -0.09 -10.21
N ILE A 212 -21.38 0.71 -9.17
CA ILE A 212 -20.71 0.28 -7.93
C ILE A 212 -21.43 -0.90 -7.27
N ASN A 213 -22.77 -0.86 -7.20
CA ASN A 213 -23.56 -1.83 -6.48
C ASN A 213 -23.45 -3.26 -7.05
N ASP A 214 -23.24 -3.43 -8.35
CA ASP A 214 -23.11 -4.76 -8.96
C ASP A 214 -21.73 -5.37 -8.74
N ASN A 215 -20.71 -4.56 -8.65
CA ASN A 215 -19.34 -5.00 -8.37
C ASN A 215 -19.14 -5.36 -6.89
N VAL A 216 -19.83 -4.68 -5.98
CA VAL A 216 -19.78 -4.94 -4.53
C VAL A 216 -20.30 -6.33 -4.18
N LYS A 217 -21.38 -6.81 -4.83
CA LYS A 217 -21.97 -8.13 -4.58
C LYS A 217 -20.99 -9.30 -4.78
N ASN A 218 -19.95 -9.11 -5.58
CA ASN A 218 -18.96 -10.15 -5.88
C ASN A 218 -17.68 -10.02 -5.05
N ILE A 219 -17.53 -8.97 -4.23
CA ILE A 219 -16.28 -8.66 -3.56
C ILE A 219 -15.84 -9.77 -2.59
N ASN A 220 -16.78 -10.39 -1.87
CA ASN A 220 -16.49 -11.49 -0.95
C ASN A 220 -15.90 -12.71 -1.68
N ARG A 221 -16.43 -13.06 -2.86
CA ARG A 221 -15.87 -14.13 -3.71
C ARG A 221 -14.47 -13.78 -4.22
N ILE A 222 -14.24 -12.51 -4.51
CA ILE A 222 -12.92 -12.03 -4.93
C ILE A 222 -11.95 -12.14 -3.78
N ILE A 223 -12.34 -11.80 -2.56
CA ILE A 223 -11.52 -11.97 -1.35
C ILE A 223 -11.11 -13.44 -1.21
N ASP A 224 -12.03 -14.39 -1.30
CA ASP A 224 -11.75 -15.82 -1.18
C ASP A 224 -10.77 -16.30 -2.27
N PHE A 225 -10.96 -15.86 -3.51
CA PHE A 225 -10.02 -16.15 -4.59
C PHE A 225 -8.61 -15.57 -4.30
N LYS A 226 -8.55 -14.35 -3.78
CA LYS A 226 -7.29 -13.68 -3.45
C LYS A 226 -6.56 -14.29 -2.26
N LYS A 227 -7.27 -14.90 -1.30
CA LYS A 227 -6.65 -15.72 -0.25
C LYS A 227 -5.86 -16.90 -0.86
N GLY A 228 -6.40 -17.56 -1.88
CA GLY A 228 -5.69 -18.62 -2.61
C GLY A 228 -4.43 -18.12 -3.32
N GLU A 229 -4.49 -16.97 -3.99
CA GLU A 229 -3.32 -16.34 -4.61
C GLU A 229 -2.28 -15.90 -3.57
N PHE A 230 -2.73 -15.43 -2.41
CA PHE A 230 -1.85 -15.07 -1.29
C PHE A 230 -1.09 -16.29 -0.78
N THR A 231 -1.77 -17.41 -0.55
CA THR A 231 -1.13 -18.68 -0.13
C THR A 231 -0.07 -19.12 -1.14
N LYS A 232 -0.36 -19.03 -2.45
CA LYS A 232 0.63 -19.30 -3.49
C LYS A 232 1.82 -18.35 -3.41
N SER A 233 1.57 -17.07 -3.17
CA SER A 233 2.64 -16.07 -3.01
C SER A 233 3.53 -16.37 -1.79
N ILE A 234 2.97 -16.88 -0.69
CA ILE A 234 3.73 -17.34 0.48
C ILE A 234 4.67 -18.50 0.11
N GLU A 235 4.18 -19.48 -0.66
CA GLU A 235 5.03 -20.61 -1.10
C GLU A 235 6.17 -20.14 -2.05
N ASP A 236 5.92 -19.16 -2.89
CA ASP A 236 6.96 -18.51 -3.68
C ASP A 236 8.07 -17.95 -2.76
N TYR A 237 7.69 -17.23 -1.71
CA TYR A 237 8.67 -16.65 -0.77
C TYR A 237 9.39 -17.72 0.06
N LYS A 238 8.70 -18.78 0.49
CA LYS A 238 9.36 -19.95 1.14
C LYS A 238 10.38 -20.60 0.22
N THR A 239 10.12 -20.63 -1.08
CA THR A 239 11.07 -21.12 -2.08
C THR A 239 12.30 -20.21 -2.14
N MET A 240 12.10 -18.88 -2.13
CA MET A 240 13.21 -17.91 -2.13
C MET A 240 14.04 -17.97 -0.83
N VAL A 241 13.44 -18.27 0.33
CA VAL A 241 14.15 -18.46 1.62
C VAL A 241 15.14 -19.63 1.54
N ARG A 242 14.77 -20.73 0.86
CA ARG A 242 15.61 -21.91 0.71
C ARG A 242 16.73 -21.76 -0.32
N LYS A 243 16.73 -20.66 -1.08
CA LYS A 243 17.62 -20.42 -2.19
C LYS A 243 18.76 -19.49 -1.78
N GLU A 244 19.90 -20.08 -1.41
CA GLU A 244 21.14 -19.34 -1.19
C GLU A 244 21.63 -18.70 -2.50
N ILE A 245 22.19 -17.50 -2.40
CA ILE A 245 22.65 -16.71 -3.56
C ILE A 245 24.08 -16.24 -3.41
N LYS A 246 24.76 -16.14 -4.56
CA LYS A 246 26.13 -15.63 -4.69
C LYS A 246 26.13 -14.18 -5.12
N GLU A 247 27.30 -13.52 -4.98
CA GLU A 247 27.48 -12.11 -5.35
C GLU A 247 27.18 -11.84 -6.84
N GLU A 248 27.49 -12.80 -7.72
CA GLU A 248 27.25 -12.70 -9.14
C GLU A 248 25.74 -12.63 -9.45
N GLN A 249 24.95 -13.43 -8.72
CA GLN A 249 23.49 -13.44 -8.87
C GLN A 249 22.84 -12.14 -8.35
N ILE A 250 23.38 -11.57 -7.25
CA ILE A 250 22.96 -10.25 -6.75
C ILE A 250 23.22 -9.20 -7.82
N LYS A 251 24.43 -9.18 -8.40
CA LYS A 251 24.79 -8.25 -9.47
C LYS A 251 23.89 -8.40 -10.69
N GLN A 252 23.59 -9.63 -11.09
CA GLN A 252 22.70 -9.93 -12.22
C GLN A 252 21.29 -9.37 -11.99
N VAL A 253 20.71 -9.54 -10.79
CA VAL A 253 19.37 -9.00 -10.47
C VAL A 253 19.39 -7.48 -10.47
N LEU A 254 20.37 -6.86 -9.82
CA LEU A 254 20.49 -5.41 -9.77
C LEU A 254 20.72 -4.82 -11.17
N GLU A 255 21.53 -5.45 -12.03
CA GLU A 255 21.71 -5.04 -13.41
C GLU A 255 20.41 -5.08 -14.19
N ASN A 256 19.66 -6.19 -14.13
CA ASN A 256 18.37 -6.32 -14.80
C ASN A 256 17.32 -5.27 -14.36
N LEU A 257 17.41 -4.80 -13.10
CA LEU A 257 16.50 -3.78 -12.61
C LEU A 257 16.93 -2.35 -12.95
N PHE A 258 18.24 -2.06 -12.96
CA PHE A 258 18.74 -0.69 -12.94
C PHE A 258 19.57 -0.27 -14.15
N TYR A 259 20.03 -1.21 -14.99
CA TYR A 259 20.89 -0.90 -16.14
C TYR A 259 20.24 0.11 -17.10
N GLU A 260 19.01 -0.12 -17.52
CA GLU A 260 18.31 0.78 -18.45
C GLU A 260 18.08 2.17 -17.84
N LYS A 261 17.78 2.24 -16.55
CA LYS A 261 17.65 3.52 -15.83
C LYS A 261 18.98 4.28 -15.81
N TRP A 262 20.06 3.59 -15.55
CA TRP A 262 21.40 4.17 -15.58
C TRP A 262 21.79 4.65 -16.98
N LYS A 263 21.57 3.83 -18.01
CA LYS A 263 21.85 4.15 -19.40
C LYS A 263 21.10 5.40 -19.86
N ASN A 264 19.81 5.49 -19.55
CA ASN A 264 18.99 6.66 -19.90
C ASN A 264 19.46 7.93 -19.19
N LYS A 265 19.86 7.83 -17.91
CA LYS A 265 20.42 8.94 -17.15
C LYS A 265 21.75 9.41 -17.73
N LYS A 266 22.60 8.50 -18.18
CA LYS A 266 23.89 8.80 -18.82
C LYS A 266 23.71 9.56 -20.14
N VAL A 267 22.76 9.17 -20.97
CA VAL A 267 22.45 9.85 -22.24
C VAL A 267 21.99 11.28 -22.02
N CYS A 268 21.18 11.54 -20.96
CA CYS A 268 20.75 12.90 -20.62
C CYS A 268 21.86 13.79 -20.08
N THR A 269 22.96 13.21 -19.55
CA THR A 269 24.07 13.93 -18.93
C THR A 269 25.31 14.05 -19.81
N ASP A 270 25.34 13.48 -21.00
CA ASP A 270 26.49 13.54 -21.93
C ASP A 270 26.87 14.97 -22.37
N ARG A 271 26.09 15.98 -22.03
CA ARG A 271 26.46 17.40 -22.18
C ARG A 271 27.32 17.95 -21.04
N VAL A 272 27.48 17.22 -19.92
CA VAL A 272 28.19 17.68 -18.73
C VAL A 272 29.09 16.56 -18.19
N LEU A 273 30.40 16.74 -18.37
CA LEU A 273 31.50 16.14 -17.63
C LEU A 273 32.15 14.85 -18.16
N LYS A 274 33.42 15.00 -18.60
CA LYS A 274 34.42 13.95 -18.82
C LYS A 274 34.69 13.06 -17.60
N THR A 275 34.26 13.45 -16.40
CA THR A 275 34.50 12.77 -15.12
C THR A 275 33.49 11.63 -14.82
N GLN A 276 32.50 11.37 -15.68
CA GLN A 276 31.48 10.32 -15.46
C GLN A 276 31.68 9.05 -16.32
N ARG A 277 32.77 8.94 -17.10
CA ARG A 277 32.98 7.81 -18.01
C ARG A 277 33.10 6.45 -17.33
N ASP A 278 33.55 6.42 -16.09
CA ASP A 278 33.85 5.18 -15.34
C ASP A 278 32.74 4.77 -14.37
N LYS A 279 31.62 5.52 -14.30
CA LYS A 279 30.51 5.19 -13.41
C LYS A 279 29.62 4.10 -14.03
N THR A 280 29.19 3.16 -13.19
CA THR A 280 28.29 2.05 -13.54
C THR A 280 26.91 2.23 -12.92
N TYR A 281 25.97 1.32 -13.21
CA TYR A 281 24.67 1.30 -12.53
C TYR A 281 24.81 1.12 -11.01
N LEU A 282 25.93 0.57 -10.53
CA LEU A 282 26.24 0.41 -9.10
C LEU A 282 26.48 1.75 -8.38
N ASP A 283 26.75 2.84 -9.13
CA ASP A 283 26.92 4.17 -8.59
C ASP A 283 25.63 4.95 -8.40
N LEU A 284 24.49 4.38 -8.83
CA LEU A 284 23.19 4.95 -8.57
C LEU A 284 22.93 4.99 -7.06
N VAL A 285 22.39 6.11 -6.56
CA VAL A 285 22.07 6.29 -5.13
C VAL A 285 21.17 5.18 -4.62
N GLU A 286 20.15 4.84 -5.39
CA GLU A 286 19.22 3.74 -5.07
C GLU A 286 19.93 2.39 -4.93
N VAL A 287 20.90 2.08 -5.79
CA VAL A 287 21.62 0.80 -5.73
C VAL A 287 22.53 0.75 -4.51
N LYS A 288 23.16 1.87 -4.14
CA LYS A 288 23.97 1.96 -2.91
C LYS A 288 23.12 1.75 -1.66
N GLN A 289 21.97 2.41 -1.57
CA GLN A 289 21.04 2.23 -0.45
C GLN A 289 20.46 0.81 -0.38
N ILE A 290 20.14 0.22 -1.53
CA ILE A 290 19.73 -1.18 -1.59
C ILE A 290 20.81 -2.11 -1.06
N LYS A 291 22.08 -1.89 -1.41
CA LYS A 291 23.20 -2.70 -0.88
C LYS A 291 23.32 -2.61 0.64
N GLU A 292 23.17 -1.43 1.21
CA GLU A 292 23.13 -1.25 2.67
C GLU A 292 21.96 -2.02 3.31
N ASN A 293 20.79 -2.03 2.67
CA ASN A 293 19.66 -2.80 3.13
C ASN A 293 19.89 -4.32 3.02
N LEU A 294 20.62 -4.78 1.97
CA LEU A 294 20.96 -6.18 1.78
C LEU A 294 21.82 -6.71 2.92
N GLU A 295 22.82 -5.96 3.38
CA GLU A 295 23.66 -6.38 4.52
C GLU A 295 22.79 -6.68 5.76
N ARG A 296 21.83 -5.82 6.06
CA ARG A 296 20.89 -6.00 7.18
C ARG A 296 19.98 -7.23 6.98
N GLU A 297 19.42 -7.39 5.78
CA GLU A 297 18.56 -8.55 5.49
C GLU A 297 19.35 -9.86 5.51
N PHE A 298 20.63 -9.84 5.12
CA PHE A 298 21.51 -11.01 5.19
C PHE A 298 21.85 -11.41 6.64
N GLU A 299 22.03 -10.44 7.52
CA GLU A 299 22.22 -10.67 8.96
C GLU A 299 20.97 -11.32 9.59
N LEU A 300 19.77 -10.86 9.20
CA LEU A 300 18.51 -11.33 9.76
C LEU A 300 18.03 -12.66 9.19
N ASN A 301 18.16 -12.86 7.87
CA ASN A 301 17.47 -13.93 7.14
C ASN A 301 18.43 -14.82 6.34
N GLY A 302 19.76 -14.64 6.49
CA GLY A 302 20.76 -15.31 5.68
C GLY A 302 20.85 -14.75 4.24
N ARG A 303 21.87 -15.19 3.52
CA ARG A 303 22.14 -14.72 2.14
C ARG A 303 21.30 -15.49 1.13
N THR A 304 20.03 -15.14 1.05
CA THR A 304 19.02 -15.81 0.25
C THR A 304 18.39 -14.92 -0.82
N ALA A 305 17.72 -15.52 -1.80
CA ALA A 305 16.92 -14.80 -2.80
C ALA A 305 15.81 -13.97 -2.13
N TYR A 306 15.29 -14.45 -1.00
CA TYR A 306 14.30 -13.73 -0.20
C TYR A 306 14.87 -12.44 0.40
N SER A 307 16.06 -12.51 1.00
CA SER A 307 16.75 -11.34 1.54
C SER A 307 17.07 -10.30 0.46
N LEU A 308 17.48 -10.77 -0.74
CA LEU A 308 17.72 -9.88 -1.88
C LEU A 308 16.45 -9.12 -2.27
N HIS A 309 15.33 -9.83 -2.41
CA HIS A 309 14.04 -9.20 -2.71
C HIS A 309 13.63 -8.21 -1.62
N ASN A 310 13.78 -8.56 -0.34
CA ASN A 310 13.42 -7.69 0.78
C ASN A 310 14.26 -6.42 0.85
N GLY A 311 15.56 -6.48 0.63
CA GLY A 311 16.43 -5.30 0.62
C GLY A 311 16.08 -4.32 -0.50
N ILE A 312 15.73 -4.84 -1.70
CA ILE A 312 15.21 -4.02 -2.81
C ILE A 312 13.88 -3.40 -2.43
N ASN A 313 12.98 -4.19 -1.87
CA ASN A 313 11.64 -3.77 -1.50
C ASN A 313 11.64 -2.73 -0.38
N TYR A 314 12.54 -2.89 0.62
CA TYR A 314 12.70 -1.93 1.70
C TYR A 314 13.04 -0.53 1.18
N TYR A 315 13.91 -0.43 0.18
CA TYR A 315 14.24 0.85 -0.45
C TYR A 315 12.98 1.54 -1.02
N TYR A 316 12.17 0.81 -1.79
CA TYR A 316 10.96 1.38 -2.40
C TYR A 316 9.85 1.66 -1.40
N SER A 317 9.74 0.85 -0.36
CA SER A 317 8.71 1.02 0.67
C SER A 317 9.03 2.17 1.64
N HIS A 318 10.31 2.41 1.96
CA HIS A 318 10.70 3.28 3.08
C HIS A 318 11.64 4.43 2.72
N GLN A 319 12.56 4.24 1.77
CA GLN A 319 13.66 5.17 1.55
C GLN A 319 13.50 6.02 0.28
N MET A 320 12.85 5.48 -0.74
CA MET A 320 12.63 6.23 -1.96
C MET A 320 11.86 7.51 -1.66
N GLY A 321 12.44 8.66 -2.02
CA GLY A 321 11.88 9.97 -1.78
C GLY A 321 11.91 10.86 -3.01
N ALA A 322 11.08 11.91 -3.01
CA ALA A 322 11.24 13.03 -3.91
C ALA A 322 12.34 13.93 -3.35
N SER A 323 13.48 14.02 -4.04
CA SER A 323 14.65 14.79 -3.60
C SER A 323 14.40 16.29 -3.36
N ASN A 324 13.28 16.80 -3.88
CA ASN A 324 12.91 18.22 -3.81
C ASN A 324 11.85 18.53 -2.76
N ILE A 325 11.43 17.57 -1.96
CA ILE A 325 10.40 17.73 -0.94
C ILE A 325 11.08 17.60 0.44
N ASN A 326 10.90 18.61 1.29
CA ASN A 326 11.48 18.61 2.65
C ASN A 326 10.51 18.00 3.68
N ASP A 327 9.19 18.02 3.42
CA ASP A 327 8.19 17.48 4.33
C ASP A 327 8.16 15.94 4.28
N GLU A 328 8.47 15.31 5.40
CA GLU A 328 8.48 13.85 5.53
C GLU A 328 7.09 13.22 5.39
N SER A 329 6.02 13.93 5.77
CA SER A 329 4.64 13.46 5.57
C SER A 329 4.30 13.39 4.10
N GLU A 330 4.68 14.42 3.33
CA GLU A 330 4.48 14.45 1.89
C GLU A 330 5.33 13.40 1.17
N LYS A 331 6.57 13.17 1.61
CA LYS A 331 7.40 12.07 1.08
C LYS A 331 6.76 10.70 1.34
N ALA A 332 6.23 10.47 2.56
CA ALA A 332 5.56 9.23 2.91
C ALA A 332 4.30 9.02 2.06
N ARG A 333 3.51 10.06 1.86
CA ARG A 333 2.34 10.05 0.98
C ARG A 333 2.71 9.66 -0.45
N ILE A 334 3.74 10.29 -1.01
CA ILE A 334 4.21 9.99 -2.37
C ILE A 334 4.71 8.55 -2.49
N ARG A 335 5.49 8.07 -1.51
CA ARG A 335 5.94 6.66 -1.49
C ARG A 335 4.76 5.70 -1.51
N MET A 336 3.76 5.94 -0.68
CA MET A 336 2.57 5.10 -0.60
C MET A 336 1.79 5.10 -1.94
N GLU A 337 1.58 6.27 -2.55
CA GLU A 337 0.98 6.38 -3.87
C GLU A 337 1.76 5.59 -4.92
N GLN A 338 3.09 5.71 -4.95
CA GLN A 338 3.95 5.00 -5.89
C GLN A 338 3.94 3.48 -5.66
N ASN A 339 3.80 3.04 -4.42
CA ASN A 339 3.76 1.61 -4.08
C ASN A 339 2.41 0.99 -4.40
N TYR A 340 1.29 1.68 -4.17
CA TYR A 340 -0.03 1.11 -4.37
C TYR A 340 -0.48 1.11 -5.84
N TYR A 341 -0.15 2.13 -6.61
CA TYR A 341 -0.61 2.27 -8.01
C TYR A 341 0.41 2.87 -8.98
N GLY A 342 1.62 3.16 -8.51
CA GLY A 342 2.69 3.77 -9.30
C GLY A 342 3.76 2.81 -9.79
N LYS A 343 4.89 3.38 -10.18
CA LYS A 343 6.01 2.67 -10.79
C LYS A 343 6.73 1.71 -9.84
N ASN A 344 6.69 1.96 -8.52
CA ASN A 344 7.40 1.14 -7.54
C ASN A 344 6.85 -0.27 -7.49
N SER A 345 5.52 -0.44 -7.56
CA SER A 345 4.90 -1.77 -7.55
C SER A 345 5.42 -2.65 -8.68
N ASN A 346 5.64 -2.08 -9.88
CA ASN A 346 6.18 -2.83 -11.02
C ASN A 346 7.62 -3.29 -10.80
N ILE A 347 8.44 -2.47 -10.13
CA ILE A 347 9.84 -2.83 -9.82
C ILE A 347 9.88 -3.90 -8.73
N ILE A 348 9.03 -3.79 -7.72
CA ILE A 348 8.88 -4.79 -6.66
C ILE A 348 8.45 -6.15 -7.27
N ASP A 349 7.45 -6.16 -8.14
CA ASP A 349 6.99 -7.37 -8.83
C ASP A 349 8.08 -7.98 -9.72
N LYS A 350 8.79 -7.15 -10.50
CA LYS A 350 9.92 -7.58 -11.32
C LYS A 350 11.07 -8.15 -10.47
N SER A 351 11.36 -7.53 -9.33
CA SER A 351 12.35 -8.03 -8.36
C SER A 351 11.97 -9.42 -7.86
N LYS A 352 10.69 -9.66 -7.50
CA LYS A 352 10.18 -10.98 -7.11
C LYS A 352 10.39 -12.01 -8.22
N GLU A 353 10.02 -11.68 -9.46
CA GLU A 353 10.17 -12.57 -10.61
C GLU A 353 11.64 -12.96 -10.84
N LEU A 354 12.56 -11.98 -10.78
CA LEU A 354 14.00 -12.22 -10.95
C LEU A 354 14.58 -13.09 -9.81
N CYS A 355 14.20 -12.83 -8.56
CA CYS A 355 14.67 -13.61 -7.42
C CYS A 355 14.12 -15.05 -7.41
N LEU A 356 12.91 -15.26 -7.91
CA LEU A 356 12.37 -16.61 -8.09
C LEU A 356 13.10 -17.39 -9.20
N ALA A 357 13.58 -16.71 -10.22
CA ALA A 357 14.27 -17.31 -11.36
C ALA A 357 15.74 -17.70 -11.07
N LEU A 358 16.36 -17.15 -10.01
CA LEU A 358 17.72 -17.51 -9.59
C LEU A 358 17.82 -19.00 -9.25
#